data_380e9a619aa1eec1d3b5a186895fea62
#
_entry.id   380e9a619aa1eec1d3b5a186895fea62
#
_cell.length_a   1.000
_cell.length_b   1.000
_cell.length_c   1.000
_cell.angle_alpha   90.00
_cell.angle_beta   90.00
_cell.angle_gamma   90.00
#
_symmetry.space_group_name_H-M   'P 1'
#
loop_
_entity.id
_entity.type
_entity.pdbx_description
1 polymer ?
#
loop_
_entity_poly.entity_id
_entity_poly.type
_entity_poly.pdbx_seq_one_letter_code
_entity_poly.pdbx_strand_id
1 'polypeptide(L)'
;NPNKGIIFASRVGQVFGWLAIAIGGLSILGILRFGNFWTLLIGFFLLQNAGNSAQSARVQETLNGYTAKDAVIPNSPIVSGELNVREFVNDYVIGKNQWRKFLVVNEEGKLSGVLEVEGLKRISTSEWTEIKLYEVMQPVQDLITIQSDETLLEVVKQIEEDPLQQLTVIGENDQVLGLLEKSSIIELLQKDKQAKTA
;
A
#
# COMPACT_ATOMS: atom_id res chain seq x y z
N ASN A 1 8.76 22.06 6.14
CA ASN A 1 8.37 20.63 6.28
C ASN A 1 7.26 20.56 7.35
N PRO A 2 5.96 20.48 6.94
CA PRO A 2 4.83 20.58 7.87
C PRO A 2 4.85 19.48 8.96
N ASN A 3 5.37 18.29 8.62
CA ASN A 3 5.43 17.17 9.56
C ASN A 3 6.38 17.42 10.75
N LYS A 4 7.47 18.17 10.55
CA LYS A 4 8.37 18.54 11.66
C LYS A 4 7.67 19.46 12.66
N GLY A 5 6.82 20.36 12.17
CA GLY A 5 6.00 21.23 13.02
C GLY A 5 4.99 20.42 13.84
N ILE A 6 4.34 19.42 13.27
CA ILE A 6 3.40 18.54 13.95
C ILE A 6 4.10 17.72 15.05
N ILE A 7 5.27 17.15 14.75
CA ILE A 7 6.06 16.38 15.73
C ILE A 7 6.50 17.29 16.90
N PHE A 8 6.93 18.50 16.61
CA PHE A 8 7.30 19.47 17.65
C PHE A 8 6.09 19.85 18.52
N ALA A 9 4.97 20.21 17.89
CA ALA A 9 3.73 20.54 18.60
C ALA A 9 3.23 19.35 19.46
N SER A 10 3.35 18.11 18.96
CA SER A 10 3.03 16.91 19.73
C SER A 10 3.91 16.74 20.96
N ARG A 11 5.22 17.01 20.86
CA ARG A 11 6.11 16.98 22.03
C ARG A 11 5.75 18.02 23.06
N VAL A 12 5.44 19.23 22.62
CA VAL A 12 4.94 20.29 23.51
C VAL A 12 3.65 19.86 24.19
N GLY A 13 2.70 19.30 23.43
CA GLY A 13 1.44 18.76 23.98
C GLY A 13 1.67 17.65 25.00
N GLN A 14 2.63 16.76 24.77
CA GLN A 14 3.01 15.71 25.74
C GLN A 14 3.57 16.32 27.05
N VAL A 15 4.43 17.32 26.96
CA VAL A 15 4.96 18.00 28.15
C VAL A 15 3.82 18.63 28.98
N PHE A 16 2.90 19.35 28.34
CA PHE A 16 1.73 19.92 29.02
C PHE A 16 0.79 18.85 29.57
N GLY A 17 0.62 17.75 28.85
CA GLY A 17 -0.15 16.58 29.31
C GLY A 17 0.43 15.99 30.60
N TRP A 18 1.73 15.77 30.65
CA TRP A 18 2.41 15.26 31.86
C TRP A 18 2.33 16.25 33.02
N LEU A 19 2.48 17.56 32.77
CA LEU A 19 2.32 18.59 33.80
C LEU A 19 0.88 18.61 34.36
N ALA A 20 -0.12 18.51 33.49
CA ALA A 20 -1.52 18.49 33.93
C ALA A 20 -1.84 17.22 34.76
N ILE A 21 -1.29 16.04 34.37
CA ILE A 21 -1.43 14.80 35.16
C ILE A 21 -0.77 14.94 36.53
N ALA A 22 0.46 15.50 36.56
CA ALA A 22 1.17 15.69 37.83
C ALA A 22 0.41 16.64 38.76
N ILE A 23 -0.06 17.78 38.25
CA ILE A 23 -0.85 18.76 39.02
C ILE A 23 -2.17 18.12 39.50
N GLY A 24 -2.92 17.47 38.60
CA GLY A 24 -4.19 16.80 38.92
C GLY A 24 -4.01 15.69 39.94
N GLY A 25 -2.98 14.85 39.79
CA GLY A 25 -2.65 13.77 40.75
C GLY A 25 -2.26 14.26 42.13
N LEU A 26 -1.38 15.27 42.19
CA LEU A 26 -0.97 15.89 43.47
C LEU A 26 -2.13 16.60 44.17
N SER A 27 -3.09 17.12 43.41
CA SER A 27 -4.28 17.76 43.94
C SER A 27 -5.26 16.74 44.55
N ILE A 28 -5.44 15.56 43.94
CA ILE A 28 -6.23 14.47 44.44
C ILE A 28 -5.64 13.93 45.77
N LEU A 29 -4.31 13.91 45.89
CA LEU A 29 -3.60 13.54 47.13
C LEU A 29 -3.62 14.62 48.21
N GLY A 30 -4.25 15.76 47.93
CA GLY A 30 -4.38 16.87 48.89
C GLY A 30 -3.10 17.72 49.06
N ILE A 31 -2.06 17.49 48.24
CA ILE A 31 -0.77 18.17 48.31
C ILE A 31 -0.86 19.57 47.66
N LEU A 32 -1.60 19.67 46.55
CA LEU A 32 -1.82 20.90 45.84
C LEU A 32 -3.30 21.33 45.92
N ARG A 33 -3.51 22.66 46.10
CA ARG A 33 -4.86 23.25 46.14
C ARG A 33 -5.37 23.65 44.74
N PHE A 34 -4.50 23.56 43.73
CA PHE A 34 -4.79 23.95 42.36
C PHE A 34 -4.86 22.70 41.47
N GLY A 35 -6.06 22.35 41.06
CA GLY A 35 -6.31 21.19 40.21
C GLY A 35 -7.41 20.30 40.81
N ASN A 36 -7.97 19.48 39.99
CA ASN A 36 -9.01 18.51 40.36
C ASN A 36 -8.94 17.30 39.43
N PHE A 37 -9.84 16.35 39.61
CA PHE A 37 -9.96 15.17 38.75
C PHE A 37 -10.07 15.50 37.26
N TRP A 38 -10.72 16.62 36.90
CA TRP A 38 -10.80 17.08 35.51
C TRP A 38 -9.45 17.49 34.95
N THR A 39 -8.58 18.08 35.74
CA THR A 39 -7.22 18.45 35.32
C THR A 39 -6.41 17.20 34.95
N LEU A 40 -6.55 16.13 35.73
CA LEU A 40 -5.92 14.83 35.43
C LEU A 40 -6.47 14.23 34.12
N LEU A 41 -7.79 14.23 33.93
CA LEU A 41 -8.44 13.75 32.72
C LEU A 41 -7.99 14.54 31.46
N ILE A 42 -7.93 15.87 31.56
CA ILE A 42 -7.45 16.72 30.47
C ILE A 42 -6.00 16.39 30.13
N GLY A 43 -5.13 16.21 31.13
CA GLY A 43 -3.75 15.81 30.92
C GLY A 43 -3.61 14.47 30.20
N PHE A 44 -4.40 13.48 30.61
CA PHE A 44 -4.44 12.18 29.95
C PHE A 44 -4.92 12.28 28.51
N PHE A 45 -5.98 13.04 28.24
CA PHE A 45 -6.52 13.26 26.91
C PHE A 45 -5.49 13.98 26.00
N LEU A 46 -4.79 14.98 26.53
CA LEU A 46 -3.73 15.67 25.79
C LEU A 46 -2.58 14.74 25.41
N LEU A 47 -2.14 13.86 26.36
CA LEU A 47 -1.10 12.88 26.09
C LEU A 47 -1.50 11.89 24.98
N GLN A 48 -2.71 11.37 25.05
CA GLN A 48 -3.20 10.41 24.07
C GLN A 48 -3.30 11.04 22.66
N ASN A 49 -3.85 12.26 22.56
CA ASN A 49 -3.96 12.94 21.28
C ASN A 49 -2.60 13.36 20.72
N ALA A 50 -1.71 13.87 21.55
CA ALA A 50 -0.35 14.24 21.12
C ALA A 50 0.44 13.02 20.63
N GLY A 51 0.31 11.86 21.28
CA GLY A 51 0.93 10.61 20.86
C GLY A 51 0.45 10.14 19.49
N ASN A 52 -0.85 10.12 19.26
CA ASN A 52 -1.46 9.71 18.00
C ASN A 52 -1.06 10.63 16.83
N SER A 53 -1.04 11.93 17.05
CA SER A 53 -0.64 12.91 16.03
C SER A 53 0.82 12.74 15.59
N ALA A 54 1.73 12.51 16.55
CA ALA A 54 3.13 12.26 16.26
C ALA A 54 3.36 10.95 15.49
N GLN A 55 2.60 9.89 15.80
CA GLN A 55 2.67 8.62 15.11
C GLN A 55 2.17 8.73 13.65
N SER A 56 1.03 9.40 13.44
CA SER A 56 0.49 9.64 12.11
C SER A 56 1.46 10.44 11.23
N ALA A 57 2.08 11.50 11.78
CA ALA A 57 3.05 12.30 11.05
C ALA A 57 4.30 11.49 10.65
N ARG A 58 4.76 10.57 11.50
CA ARG A 58 5.89 9.68 11.20
C ARG A 58 5.55 8.67 10.09
N VAL A 59 4.35 8.10 10.12
CA VAL A 59 3.89 7.18 9.08
C VAL A 59 3.82 7.91 7.73
N GLN A 60 3.26 9.11 7.70
CA GLN A 60 3.21 9.93 6.49
C GLN A 60 4.61 10.29 5.97
N GLU A 61 5.55 10.63 6.86
CA GLU A 61 6.93 10.93 6.48
C GLU A 61 7.63 9.70 5.89
N THR A 62 7.38 8.52 6.46
CA THR A 62 7.91 7.25 5.93
C THR A 62 7.32 6.94 4.55
N LEU A 63 5.99 7.05 4.38
CA LEU A 63 5.32 6.80 3.11
C LEU A 63 5.77 7.78 2.01
N ASN A 64 6.06 9.03 2.34
CA ASN A 64 6.62 10.02 1.41
C ASN A 64 8.07 9.71 0.98
N GLY A 65 8.77 8.89 1.74
CA GLY A 65 10.15 8.46 1.43
C GLY A 65 10.23 7.33 0.40
N TYR A 66 9.10 6.71 0.07
CA TYR A 66 8.99 5.60 -0.89
C TYR A 66 8.05 5.96 -2.03
N THR A 67 8.27 5.31 -3.17
CA THR A 67 7.44 5.45 -4.38
C THR A 67 6.73 4.13 -4.69
N ALA A 68 5.76 4.17 -5.61
CA ALA A 68 4.98 3.00 -6.02
C ALA A 68 5.88 1.84 -6.46
N LYS A 69 6.96 2.10 -7.21
CA LYS A 69 7.90 1.07 -7.68
C LYS A 69 8.57 0.30 -6.54
N ASP A 70 8.78 0.92 -5.37
CA ASP A 70 9.44 0.28 -4.24
C ASP A 70 8.56 -0.78 -3.57
N ALA A 71 7.23 -0.69 -3.75
CA ALA A 71 6.24 -1.59 -3.18
C ALA A 71 5.62 -2.56 -4.22
N VAL A 72 6.15 -2.61 -5.44
CA VAL A 72 5.72 -3.59 -6.46
C VAL A 72 5.93 -5.00 -5.94
N ILE A 73 4.91 -5.85 -6.12
CA ILE A 73 4.98 -7.26 -5.75
C ILE A 73 6.03 -7.97 -6.60
N PRO A 74 7.05 -8.59 -5.99
CA PRO A 74 8.01 -9.39 -6.75
C PRO A 74 7.32 -10.50 -7.54
N ASN A 75 7.78 -10.77 -8.76
CA ASN A 75 7.19 -11.76 -9.66
C ASN A 75 5.70 -11.52 -9.95
N SER A 76 5.31 -10.26 -10.11
CA SER A 76 3.97 -9.91 -10.57
C SER A 76 3.57 -10.68 -11.82
N PRO A 77 2.29 -11.02 -11.98
CA PRO A 77 1.81 -11.89 -13.06
C PRO A 77 1.74 -11.15 -14.41
N ILE A 78 2.89 -10.88 -15.00
CA ILE A 78 3.01 -10.21 -16.31
C ILE A 78 3.34 -11.25 -17.35
N VAL A 79 2.60 -11.26 -18.46
CA VAL A 79 2.77 -12.19 -19.57
C VAL A 79 2.69 -11.48 -20.92
N SER A 80 3.42 -12.00 -21.91
CA SER A 80 3.32 -11.49 -23.29
C SER A 80 2.01 -11.92 -23.92
N GLY A 81 1.33 -11.00 -24.59
CA GLY A 81 0.12 -11.27 -25.37
C GLY A 81 0.36 -12.17 -26.60
N GLU A 82 1.62 -12.31 -27.03
CA GLU A 82 1.99 -13.17 -28.16
C GLU A 82 2.00 -14.67 -27.82
N LEU A 83 2.04 -15.04 -26.54
CA LEU A 83 1.93 -16.43 -26.12
C LEU A 83 0.59 -17.03 -26.58
N ASN A 84 0.60 -18.27 -27.01
CA ASN A 84 -0.64 -19.00 -27.18
C ASN A 84 -1.17 -19.52 -25.83
N VAL A 85 -2.45 -19.87 -25.79
CA VAL A 85 -3.13 -20.30 -24.56
C VAL A 85 -2.45 -21.54 -23.95
N ARG A 86 -1.95 -22.47 -24.77
CA ARG A 86 -1.29 -23.69 -24.30
C ARG A 86 0.05 -23.39 -23.62
N GLU A 87 0.88 -22.56 -24.21
CA GLU A 87 2.15 -22.11 -23.60
C GLU A 87 1.89 -21.41 -22.28
N PHE A 88 0.94 -20.47 -22.27
CA PHE A 88 0.55 -19.76 -21.06
C PHE A 88 0.10 -20.71 -19.95
N VAL A 89 -0.79 -21.64 -20.25
CA VAL A 89 -1.31 -22.59 -19.24
C VAL A 89 -0.20 -23.49 -18.69
N ASN A 90 0.68 -24.00 -19.56
CA ASN A 90 1.79 -24.86 -19.14
C ASN A 90 2.80 -24.11 -18.27
N ASP A 91 3.17 -22.89 -18.64
CA ASP A 91 4.28 -22.17 -18.01
C ASP A 91 3.86 -21.36 -16.80
N TYR A 92 2.60 -20.89 -16.75
CA TYR A 92 2.15 -19.93 -15.73
C TYR A 92 1.01 -20.46 -14.85
N VAL A 93 0.24 -21.47 -15.28
CA VAL A 93 -0.92 -21.96 -14.54
C VAL A 93 -0.68 -23.33 -13.92
N ILE A 94 -0.19 -24.31 -14.70
CA ILE A 94 -0.02 -25.69 -14.22
C ILE A 94 1.10 -25.73 -13.16
N GLY A 95 0.72 -26.18 -11.95
CA GLY A 95 1.65 -26.34 -10.82
C GLY A 95 2.06 -25.04 -10.12
N LYS A 96 1.60 -23.87 -10.57
CA LYS A 96 2.01 -22.58 -10.00
C LYS A 96 0.94 -21.86 -9.19
N ASN A 97 -0.31 -22.18 -9.31
CA ASN A 97 -1.52 -21.74 -8.57
C ASN A 97 -1.45 -20.39 -7.78
N GLN A 98 -0.51 -19.51 -8.11
CA GLN A 98 -0.24 -18.26 -7.39
C GLN A 98 -1.19 -17.13 -7.81
N TRP A 99 -1.52 -17.09 -9.10
CA TRP A 99 -2.25 -15.98 -9.70
C TRP A 99 -3.47 -16.47 -10.47
N ARG A 100 -4.57 -15.74 -10.36
CA ARG A 100 -5.80 -15.99 -11.14
C ARG A 100 -6.01 -14.97 -12.25
N LYS A 101 -5.35 -13.81 -12.11
CA LYS A 101 -5.34 -12.72 -13.09
C LYS A 101 -3.91 -12.43 -13.52
N PHE A 102 -3.72 -12.16 -14.80
CA PHE A 102 -2.44 -11.87 -15.40
C PHE A 102 -2.52 -10.57 -16.20
N LEU A 103 -1.52 -9.72 -16.06
CA LEU A 103 -1.35 -8.52 -16.88
C LEU A 103 -0.75 -8.93 -18.21
N VAL A 104 -1.46 -8.63 -19.30
CA VAL A 104 -1.01 -8.93 -20.66
C VAL A 104 -0.33 -7.69 -21.22
N VAL A 105 0.91 -7.86 -21.68
CA VAL A 105 1.71 -6.79 -22.28
C VAL A 105 2.03 -7.06 -23.75
N ASN A 106 2.26 -5.98 -24.49
CA ASN A 106 2.74 -6.05 -25.86
C ASN A 106 4.27 -6.26 -25.91
N GLU A 107 4.84 -6.29 -27.13
CA GLU A 107 6.29 -6.45 -27.35
C GLU A 107 7.13 -5.32 -26.72
N GLU A 108 6.55 -4.12 -26.55
CA GLU A 108 7.18 -2.98 -25.90
C GLU A 108 7.06 -3.01 -24.37
N GLY A 109 6.39 -4.02 -23.80
CA GLY A 109 6.12 -4.14 -22.36
C GLY A 109 4.99 -3.26 -21.85
N LYS A 110 4.18 -2.66 -22.74
CA LYS A 110 3.04 -1.83 -22.39
C LYS A 110 1.82 -2.67 -22.13
N LEU A 111 0.99 -2.22 -21.18
CA LEU A 111 -0.25 -2.89 -20.81
C LEU A 111 -1.24 -2.94 -21.99
N SER A 112 -1.65 -4.14 -22.36
CA SER A 112 -2.61 -4.37 -23.44
C SER A 112 -3.94 -4.89 -22.93
N GLY A 113 -3.94 -5.63 -21.80
CA GLY A 113 -5.16 -6.17 -21.22
C GLY A 113 -4.91 -6.98 -19.97
N VAL A 114 -5.97 -7.65 -19.53
CA VAL A 114 -5.96 -8.59 -18.39
C VAL A 114 -6.51 -9.92 -18.83
N LEU A 115 -5.86 -10.99 -18.41
CA LEU A 115 -6.32 -12.35 -18.62
C LEU A 115 -6.73 -12.98 -17.29
N GLU A 116 -7.97 -13.44 -17.21
CA GLU A 116 -8.44 -14.26 -16.11
C GLU A 116 -8.35 -15.74 -16.49
N VAL A 117 -7.68 -16.55 -15.65
CA VAL A 117 -7.53 -17.99 -15.89
C VAL A 117 -8.88 -18.71 -16.05
N GLU A 118 -9.91 -18.24 -15.35
CA GLU A 118 -11.26 -18.81 -15.45
C GLU A 118 -11.89 -18.57 -16.83
N GLY A 119 -11.56 -17.47 -17.49
CA GLY A 119 -12.03 -17.17 -18.86
C GLY A 119 -11.60 -18.22 -19.87
N LEU A 120 -10.43 -18.84 -19.65
CA LEU A 120 -9.89 -19.88 -20.56
C LEU A 120 -10.70 -21.17 -20.57
N LYS A 121 -11.50 -21.43 -19.54
CA LYS A 121 -12.38 -22.63 -19.49
C LYS A 121 -13.43 -22.66 -20.61
N ARG A 122 -13.68 -21.52 -21.24
CA ARG A 122 -14.65 -21.39 -22.36
C ARG A 122 -14.06 -21.78 -23.72
N ILE A 123 -12.74 -21.92 -23.78
CA ILE A 123 -12.00 -22.19 -25.01
C ILE A 123 -11.73 -23.70 -25.09
N SER A 124 -12.04 -24.31 -26.24
CA SER A 124 -11.73 -25.72 -26.47
C SER A 124 -10.23 -25.97 -26.40
N THR A 125 -9.80 -27.02 -25.69
CA THR A 125 -8.38 -27.37 -25.57
C THR A 125 -7.71 -27.69 -26.90
N SER A 126 -8.46 -28.04 -27.92
CA SER A 126 -7.96 -28.23 -29.29
C SER A 126 -7.50 -26.94 -29.96
N GLU A 127 -8.04 -25.80 -29.54
CA GLU A 127 -7.76 -24.48 -30.11
C GLU A 127 -6.63 -23.75 -29.35
N TRP A 128 -6.19 -24.26 -28.21
CA TRP A 128 -5.21 -23.61 -27.35
C TRP A 128 -3.84 -23.33 -27.99
N THR A 129 -3.46 -24.07 -29.01
CA THR A 129 -2.21 -23.88 -29.76
C THR A 129 -2.31 -22.79 -30.82
N GLU A 130 -3.52 -22.44 -31.24
CA GLU A 130 -3.76 -21.48 -32.32
C GLU A 130 -4.13 -20.09 -31.79
N ILE A 131 -4.85 -20.05 -30.65
CA ILE A 131 -5.35 -18.80 -30.06
C ILE A 131 -4.26 -18.13 -29.22
N LYS A 132 -3.98 -16.85 -29.51
CA LYS A 132 -3.08 -16.01 -28.73
C LYS A 132 -3.78 -15.33 -27.55
N LEU A 133 -3.03 -14.93 -26.53
CA LEU A 133 -3.60 -14.26 -25.35
C LEU A 133 -4.28 -12.93 -25.70
N TYR A 134 -3.81 -12.21 -26.70
CA TYR A 134 -4.48 -11.00 -27.22
C TYR A 134 -5.95 -11.20 -27.63
N GLU A 135 -6.28 -12.39 -28.09
CA GLU A 135 -7.64 -12.67 -28.61
C GLU A 135 -8.64 -12.97 -27.48
N VAL A 136 -8.13 -13.30 -26.30
CA VAL A 136 -8.93 -13.79 -25.16
C VAL A 136 -8.80 -12.94 -23.91
N MET A 137 -7.92 -11.95 -23.91
CA MET A 137 -7.78 -10.99 -22.83
C MET A 137 -8.97 -10.02 -22.77
N GLN A 138 -9.19 -9.44 -21.60
CA GLN A 138 -10.11 -8.32 -21.41
C GLN A 138 -9.37 -7.00 -21.62
N PRO A 139 -10.00 -5.98 -22.23
CA PRO A 139 -9.37 -4.69 -22.44
C PRO A 139 -9.11 -3.95 -21.12
N VAL A 140 -8.13 -3.05 -21.14
CA VAL A 140 -7.56 -2.30 -19.98
C VAL A 140 -8.56 -1.37 -19.26
N GLN A 141 -9.77 -1.17 -19.77
CA GLN A 141 -10.69 -0.10 -19.36
C GLN A 141 -11.09 -0.11 -17.87
N ASP A 142 -10.89 -1.23 -17.17
CA ASP A 142 -11.26 -1.38 -15.76
C ASP A 142 -10.05 -1.47 -14.81
N LEU A 143 -8.84 -1.22 -15.32
CA LEU A 143 -7.62 -1.28 -14.50
C LEU A 143 -7.24 0.11 -14.00
N ILE A 144 -7.00 0.21 -12.71
CA ILE A 144 -6.41 1.41 -12.13
C ILE A 144 -4.89 1.31 -12.25
N THR A 145 -4.32 2.25 -12.98
CA THR A 145 -2.88 2.40 -13.16
C THR A 145 -2.35 3.56 -12.34
N ILE A 146 -1.16 3.40 -11.77
CA ILE A 146 -0.42 4.44 -11.05
C ILE A 146 0.99 4.56 -11.62
N GLN A 147 1.55 5.76 -11.55
CA GLN A 147 2.92 6.01 -12.01
C GLN A 147 3.95 5.47 -11.00
N SER A 148 5.04 4.95 -11.49
CA SER A 148 6.08 4.33 -10.67
C SER A 148 6.77 5.28 -9.69
N ASP A 149 6.79 6.57 -9.97
CA ASP A 149 7.36 7.65 -9.17
C ASP A 149 6.36 8.31 -8.20
N GLU A 150 5.08 7.92 -8.26
CA GLU A 150 4.06 8.39 -7.32
C GLU A 150 4.40 7.96 -5.89
N THR A 151 4.23 8.87 -4.91
CA THR A 151 4.58 8.57 -3.53
C THR A 151 3.64 7.53 -2.92
N LEU A 152 4.16 6.66 -2.03
CA LEU A 152 3.29 5.70 -1.35
C LEU A 152 2.21 6.37 -0.49
N LEU A 153 2.40 7.62 -0.08
CA LEU A 153 1.36 8.36 0.62
C LEU A 153 0.15 8.64 -0.28
N GLU A 154 0.38 8.98 -1.55
CA GLU A 154 -0.69 9.20 -2.54
C GLU A 154 -1.36 7.86 -2.91
N VAL A 155 -0.56 6.83 -3.13
CA VAL A 155 -1.03 5.47 -3.41
C VAL A 155 -1.94 4.94 -2.29
N VAL A 156 -1.55 5.11 -1.02
CA VAL A 156 -2.35 4.66 0.13
C VAL A 156 -3.71 5.35 0.18
N LYS A 157 -3.78 6.64 -0.16
CA LYS A 157 -5.07 7.35 -0.22
C LYS A 157 -6.01 6.77 -1.28
N GLN A 158 -5.47 6.34 -2.42
CA GLN A 158 -6.26 5.68 -3.47
C GLN A 158 -6.76 4.30 -3.01
N ILE A 159 -5.91 3.51 -2.32
CA ILE A 159 -6.27 2.18 -1.79
C ILE A 159 -7.30 2.27 -0.64
N GLU A 160 -7.32 3.37 0.13
CA GLU A 160 -8.29 3.55 1.22
C GLU A 160 -9.74 3.59 0.72
N GLU A 161 -9.99 3.96 -0.52
CA GLU A 161 -11.32 3.96 -1.14
C GLU A 161 -11.81 2.52 -1.43
N ASP A 162 -10.89 1.60 -1.80
CA ASP A 162 -11.18 0.17 -1.97
C ASP A 162 -9.98 -0.69 -1.49
N PRO A 163 -10.02 -1.23 -0.26
CA PRO A 163 -8.91 -1.98 0.33
C PRO A 163 -8.54 -3.30 -0.37
N LEU A 164 -9.40 -3.83 -1.22
CA LEU A 164 -9.16 -5.07 -1.99
C LEU A 164 -8.61 -4.78 -3.39
N GLN A 165 -8.46 -3.51 -3.72
CA GLN A 165 -8.01 -3.07 -5.03
C GLN A 165 -6.54 -3.43 -5.26
N GLN A 166 -6.29 -4.01 -6.42
CA GLN A 166 -4.94 -4.17 -6.97
C GLN A 166 -4.67 -3.04 -7.95
N LEU A 167 -3.56 -2.35 -7.76
CA LEU A 167 -3.13 -1.27 -8.63
C LEU A 167 -2.04 -1.79 -9.58
N THR A 168 -2.09 -1.38 -10.84
CA THR A 168 -1.05 -1.68 -11.82
C THR A 168 -0.03 -0.53 -11.85
N VAL A 169 1.22 -0.83 -11.52
CA VAL A 169 2.30 0.16 -11.55
C VAL A 169 2.90 0.22 -12.95
N ILE A 170 2.89 1.40 -13.54
CA ILE A 170 3.49 1.69 -14.85
C ILE A 170 4.70 2.60 -14.69
N GLY A 171 5.76 2.31 -15.42
CA GLY A 171 6.99 3.07 -15.45
C GLY A 171 7.01 4.10 -16.58
N GLU A 172 8.19 4.65 -16.83
CA GLU A 172 8.44 5.49 -18.00
C GLU A 172 8.05 4.73 -19.28
N ASN A 173 7.49 5.44 -20.25
CA ASN A 173 6.99 4.89 -21.51
C ASN A 173 5.82 3.89 -21.39
N ASP A 174 5.03 3.97 -20.32
CA ASP A 174 3.86 3.12 -20.06
C ASP A 174 4.18 1.61 -19.92
N GLN A 175 5.44 1.26 -19.62
CA GLN A 175 5.82 -0.12 -19.36
C GLN A 175 5.27 -0.59 -18.02
N VAL A 176 4.71 -1.81 -17.99
CA VAL A 176 4.21 -2.43 -16.76
C VAL A 176 5.37 -2.89 -15.88
N LEU A 177 5.43 -2.40 -14.65
CA LEU A 177 6.41 -2.84 -13.65
C LEU A 177 5.85 -3.97 -12.78
N GLY A 178 4.56 -4.00 -12.54
CA GLY A 178 3.89 -5.04 -11.77
C GLY A 178 2.64 -4.57 -11.06
N LEU A 179 2.20 -5.38 -10.10
CA LEU A 179 1.07 -5.10 -9.23
C LEU A 179 1.53 -4.53 -7.90
N LEU A 180 0.69 -3.68 -7.32
CA LEU A 180 0.82 -3.15 -5.99
C LEU A 180 -0.51 -3.31 -5.25
N GLU A 181 -0.45 -3.75 -4.01
CA GLU A 181 -1.61 -3.86 -3.12
C GLU A 181 -1.22 -3.47 -1.68
N LYS A 182 -2.20 -3.32 -0.82
CA LYS A 182 -1.98 -2.91 0.58
C LYS A 182 -1.00 -3.83 1.32
N SER A 183 -1.04 -5.12 1.06
CA SER A 183 -0.14 -6.12 1.68
C SER A 183 1.32 -5.87 1.32
N SER A 184 1.62 -5.52 0.05
CA SER A 184 2.99 -5.27 -0.41
C SER A 184 3.58 -4.00 0.20
N ILE A 185 2.76 -2.96 0.42
CA ILE A 185 3.18 -1.75 1.15
C ILE A 185 3.53 -2.09 2.60
N ILE A 186 2.67 -2.87 3.27
CA ILE A 186 2.91 -3.28 4.67
C ILE A 186 4.21 -4.08 4.77
N GLU A 187 4.46 -5.00 3.85
CA GLU A 187 5.68 -5.82 3.83
C GLU A 187 6.94 -4.95 3.66
N LEU A 188 6.90 -3.98 2.73
CA LEU A 188 7.99 -3.02 2.54
C LEU A 188 8.30 -2.26 3.83
N LEU A 189 7.29 -1.70 4.49
CA LEU A 189 7.46 -0.92 5.72
C LEU A 189 7.96 -1.77 6.90
N GLN A 190 7.59 -3.06 6.96
CA GLN A 190 8.08 -3.99 7.98
C GLN A 190 9.57 -4.31 7.76
N LYS A 191 9.99 -4.54 6.52
CA LYS A 191 11.40 -4.76 6.15
C LYS A 191 12.27 -3.55 6.49
N ASP A 192 11.79 -2.33 6.18
CA ASP A 192 12.51 -1.09 6.51
C ASP A 192 12.68 -0.91 8.03
N LYS A 193 11.65 -1.23 8.82
CA LYS A 193 11.76 -1.21 10.29
C LYS A 193 12.81 -2.18 10.82
N GLN A 194 12.84 -3.39 10.29
CA GLN A 194 13.81 -4.41 10.73
C GLN A 194 15.24 -4.00 10.38
N ALA A 195 15.46 -3.46 9.17
CA ALA A 195 16.78 -2.98 8.73
C ALA A 195 17.31 -1.81 9.56
N LYS A 196 16.44 -0.96 10.12
CA LYS A 196 16.84 0.17 11.00
C LYS A 196 17.07 -0.23 12.45
N THR A 197 16.70 -1.45 12.83
CA THR A 197 16.80 -1.96 14.22
C THR A 197 17.96 -2.95 14.39
N ALA A 198 18.51 -3.45 13.29
CA ALA A 198 19.67 -4.33 13.24
C ALA A 198 20.98 -3.52 13.11
#